data_143907386906a00769d1c9ea67c5ee47
#
_entry.id   143907386906a00769d1c9ea67c5ee47
#
_cell.length_a   1.000
_cell.length_b   1.000
_cell.length_c   1.000
_cell.angle_alpha   90.00
_cell.angle_beta   90.00
_cell.angle_gamma   90.00
#
_symmetry.space_group_name_H-M   'P 1'
#
loop_
_entity.id
_entity.type
_entity.pdbx_description
1 polymer ?
#
loop_
_entity_poly.entity_id
_entity_poly.type
_entity_poly.pdbx_seq_one_letter_code
_entity_poly.pdbx_strand_id
1 'polypeptide(L)'
;MKTIFSLAELNISPKHQLFISEFLRQAKEINTFDKIDAFILFGSCARGDAHEKSDVDILAVGDGLGDETLFDLYDCEWFPGRENKENFVNSDVFVNDRKFFDKQKQVVGSFQWRVDRDGVNLIGLL
;
A
#
# COMPACT_ATOMS: atom_id res chain seq x y z
N MET A 1 13.28 -3.34 5.75
CA MET A 1 12.29 -3.16 4.66
C MET A 1 12.89 -2.24 3.60
N LYS A 2 12.76 -2.63 2.35
CA LYS A 2 13.29 -1.86 1.23
C LYS A 2 12.35 -0.71 0.87
N THR A 3 12.90 0.47 0.59
CA THR A 3 12.16 1.59 -0.01
C THR A 3 12.47 1.62 -1.50
N ILE A 4 11.43 1.70 -2.33
CA ILE A 4 11.61 1.85 -3.78
C ILE A 4 11.39 3.29 -4.21
N PHE A 5 12.05 3.68 -5.30
CA PHE A 5 11.96 5.03 -5.86
C PHE A 5 11.40 5.04 -7.28
N SER A 6 11.15 3.86 -7.85
CA SER A 6 10.54 3.69 -9.15
C SER A 6 9.69 2.43 -9.18
N LEU A 7 8.54 2.47 -9.84
CA LEU A 7 7.69 1.28 -10.04
C LEU A 7 8.39 0.21 -10.87
N ALA A 8 9.39 0.59 -11.65
CA ALA A 8 10.19 -0.36 -12.43
C ALA A 8 10.96 -1.35 -11.55
N GLU A 9 11.14 -1.05 -10.26
CA GLU A 9 11.79 -1.95 -9.32
C GLU A 9 10.88 -3.11 -8.90
N LEU A 10 9.59 -3.05 -9.25
CA LEU A 10 8.60 -4.10 -8.94
C LEU A 10 8.35 -4.96 -10.18
N ASN A 11 8.22 -6.26 -9.96
CA ASN A 11 7.85 -7.20 -11.03
C ASN A 11 6.33 -7.37 -11.05
N ILE A 12 5.63 -6.37 -11.60
CA ILE A 12 4.17 -6.33 -11.65
C ILE A 12 3.69 -5.84 -13.02
N SER A 13 2.44 -6.17 -13.36
CA SER A 13 1.84 -5.79 -14.63
C SER A 13 1.55 -4.29 -14.71
N PRO A 14 1.32 -3.75 -15.94
CA PRO A 14 0.96 -2.34 -16.11
C PRO A 14 -0.28 -1.92 -15.33
N LYS A 15 -1.30 -2.76 -15.22
CA LYS A 15 -2.51 -2.39 -14.47
C LYS A 15 -2.26 -2.32 -12.97
N HIS A 16 -1.37 -3.14 -12.43
CA HIS A 16 -0.94 -3.05 -11.02
C HIS A 16 -0.14 -1.76 -10.79
N GLN A 17 0.74 -1.40 -11.73
CA GLN A 17 1.49 -0.15 -11.66
C GLN A 17 0.55 1.06 -11.70
N LEU A 18 -0.44 1.02 -12.59
CA LEU A 18 -1.44 2.09 -12.69
C LEU A 18 -2.19 2.27 -11.39
N PHE A 19 -2.65 1.17 -10.78
CA PHE A 19 -3.35 1.24 -9.50
C PHE A 19 -2.49 1.92 -8.44
N ILE A 20 -1.25 1.49 -8.28
CA ILE A 20 -0.35 2.06 -7.27
C ILE A 20 -0.14 3.55 -7.50
N SER A 21 0.15 3.95 -8.76
CA SER A 21 0.34 5.36 -9.10
C SER A 21 -0.87 6.22 -8.77
N GLU A 22 -2.05 5.77 -9.18
CA GLU A 22 -3.29 6.54 -8.97
C GLU A 22 -3.69 6.58 -7.49
N PHE A 23 -3.52 5.46 -6.79
CA PHE A 23 -3.77 5.41 -5.36
C PHE A 23 -2.90 6.42 -4.60
N LEU A 24 -1.60 6.42 -4.86
CA LEU A 24 -0.67 7.34 -4.18
C LEU A 24 -0.93 8.78 -4.55
N ARG A 25 -1.26 9.06 -5.82
CA ARG A 25 -1.58 10.41 -6.27
C ARG A 25 -2.75 10.98 -5.48
N GLN A 26 -3.81 10.18 -5.28
CA GLN A 26 -4.96 10.61 -4.50
C GLN A 26 -4.67 10.68 -3.00
N ALA A 27 -3.86 9.76 -2.50
CA ALA A 27 -3.51 9.73 -1.07
C ALA A 27 -2.81 11.01 -0.62
N LYS A 28 -2.07 11.67 -1.49
CA LYS A 28 -1.43 12.96 -1.17
C LYS A 28 -2.42 14.06 -0.80
N GLU A 29 -3.68 13.91 -1.23
CA GLU A 29 -4.70 14.95 -1.06
C GLU A 29 -5.56 14.73 0.20
N ILE A 30 -5.41 13.63 0.93
CA ILE A 30 -6.20 13.40 2.12
C ILE A 30 -5.71 14.25 3.29
N ASN A 31 -6.63 14.58 4.22
CA ASN A 31 -6.33 15.48 5.35
C ASN A 31 -5.21 14.98 6.25
N THR A 32 -5.09 13.66 6.40
CA THR A 32 -4.13 13.05 7.33
C THR A 32 -2.85 12.58 6.63
N PHE A 33 -2.63 12.96 5.38
CA PHE A 33 -1.45 12.54 4.63
C PHE A 33 -0.14 12.82 5.38
N ASP A 34 -0.04 13.98 6.02
CA ASP A 34 1.18 14.38 6.75
C ASP A 34 1.49 13.48 7.94
N LYS A 35 0.52 12.72 8.41
CA LYS A 35 0.72 11.77 9.52
C LYS A 35 1.20 10.41 9.06
N ILE A 36 1.14 10.14 7.76
CA ILE A 36 1.56 8.85 7.19
C ILE A 36 3.05 8.90 6.91
N ASP A 37 3.80 7.98 7.50
CA ASP A 37 5.25 7.91 7.30
C ASP A 37 5.68 6.72 6.45
N ALA A 38 4.78 5.78 6.17
CA ALA A 38 5.06 4.66 5.29
C ALA A 38 3.79 4.18 4.59
N PHE A 39 3.93 3.86 3.30
CA PHE A 39 2.95 3.10 2.53
C PHE A 39 3.62 1.80 2.15
N ILE A 40 3.23 0.70 2.78
CA ILE A 40 3.91 -0.57 2.61
C ILE A 40 3.10 -1.46 1.67
N LEU A 41 3.66 -1.74 0.51
CA LEU A 41 3.14 -2.76 -0.40
C LEU A 41 3.57 -4.12 0.15
N PHE A 42 2.63 -5.05 0.27
CA PHE A 42 2.95 -6.41 0.72
C PHE A 42 2.21 -7.43 -0.13
N GLY A 43 2.35 -8.72 0.19
CA GLY A 43 1.77 -9.78 -0.61
C GLY A 43 2.57 -10.05 -1.88
N SER A 44 1.93 -10.67 -2.88
CA SER A 44 2.62 -11.14 -4.09
C SER A 44 3.24 -10.01 -4.90
N CYS A 45 2.62 -8.83 -4.93
CA CYS A 45 3.18 -7.69 -5.66
C CYS A 45 4.52 -7.22 -5.06
N ALA A 46 4.68 -7.35 -3.76
CA ALA A 46 5.94 -6.99 -3.09
C ALA A 46 7.00 -8.08 -3.24
N ARG A 47 6.57 -9.36 -3.18
CA ARG A 47 7.49 -10.49 -3.25
C ARG A 47 8.06 -10.76 -4.65
N GLY A 48 7.44 -10.19 -5.69
CA GLY A 48 7.87 -10.41 -7.06
C GLY A 48 7.26 -11.64 -7.74
N ASP A 49 6.29 -12.29 -7.11
CA ASP A 49 5.59 -13.46 -7.65
C ASP A 49 4.14 -13.15 -8.06
N ALA A 50 3.85 -11.87 -8.31
CA ALA A 50 2.53 -11.46 -8.75
C ALA A 50 2.21 -11.96 -10.16
N HIS A 51 0.95 -12.29 -10.37
CA HIS A 51 0.40 -12.58 -11.68
C HIS A 51 -0.76 -11.62 -11.97
N GLU A 52 -1.36 -11.75 -13.15
CA GLU A 52 -2.37 -10.80 -13.62
C GLU A 52 -3.55 -10.62 -12.66
N LYS A 53 -3.93 -11.68 -11.93
CA LYS A 53 -5.06 -11.65 -10.99
C LYS A 53 -4.66 -11.35 -9.55
N SER A 54 -3.38 -11.08 -9.30
CA SER A 54 -2.91 -10.77 -7.95
C SER A 54 -3.54 -9.49 -7.43
N ASP A 55 -3.83 -9.46 -6.12
CA ASP A 55 -4.32 -8.26 -5.43
C ASP A 55 -3.17 -7.29 -5.17
N VAL A 56 -3.50 -6.01 -5.03
CA VAL A 56 -2.58 -5.00 -4.51
C VAL A 56 -2.93 -4.76 -3.06
N ASP A 57 -2.00 -5.06 -2.16
CA ASP A 57 -2.19 -4.94 -0.71
C ASP A 57 -1.28 -3.86 -0.16
N ILE A 58 -1.86 -2.83 0.47
CA ILE A 58 -1.12 -1.67 0.99
C ILE A 58 -1.49 -1.44 2.44
N LEU A 59 -0.48 -1.24 3.28
CA LEU A 59 -0.63 -0.84 4.68
C LEU A 59 -0.03 0.56 4.84
N ALA A 60 -0.86 1.51 5.29
CA ALA A 60 -0.40 2.83 5.68
C ALA A 60 -0.07 2.82 7.17
N VAL A 61 1.09 3.37 7.52
CA VAL A 61 1.56 3.45 8.90
C VAL A 61 1.92 4.90 9.21
N GLY A 62 1.55 5.35 10.41
CA GLY A 62 1.90 6.70 10.86
C GLY A 62 1.32 7.00 12.23
N ASP A 63 1.71 8.14 12.79
CA ASP A 63 1.28 8.56 14.13
C ASP A 63 -0.14 9.12 14.11
N GLY A 64 -0.98 8.60 15.02
CA GLY A 64 -2.34 9.11 15.19
C GLY A 64 -3.29 8.74 14.07
N LEU A 65 -3.01 7.70 13.32
CA LEU A 65 -3.89 7.22 12.27
C LEU A 65 -5.05 6.41 12.85
N GLY A 66 -6.24 6.61 12.31
CA GLY A 66 -7.44 5.91 12.71
C GLY A 66 -8.44 5.78 11.57
N ASP A 67 -9.72 5.72 11.91
CA ASP A 67 -10.79 5.46 10.94
C ASP A 67 -10.91 6.53 9.85
N GLU A 68 -10.66 7.80 10.18
CA GLU A 68 -10.70 8.87 9.18
C GLU A 68 -9.73 8.57 8.03
N THR A 69 -8.49 8.22 8.36
CA THR A 69 -7.48 7.88 7.36
C THR A 69 -7.88 6.65 6.57
N LEU A 70 -8.40 5.63 7.25
CA LEU A 70 -8.82 4.39 6.59
C LEU A 70 -9.92 4.65 5.55
N PHE A 71 -10.95 5.41 5.92
CA PHE A 71 -12.05 5.71 5.01
C PHE A 71 -11.59 6.57 3.83
N ASP A 72 -10.72 7.55 4.09
CA ASP A 72 -10.17 8.39 3.02
C ASP A 72 -9.33 7.56 2.05
N LEU A 73 -8.54 6.61 2.56
CA LEU A 73 -7.75 5.74 1.71
C LEU A 73 -8.61 4.74 0.92
N TYR A 74 -9.74 4.31 1.47
CA TYR A 74 -10.69 3.49 0.70
C TYR A 74 -11.18 4.25 -0.53
N ASP A 75 -11.45 5.56 -0.40
CA ASP A 75 -11.85 6.38 -1.53
C ASP A 75 -10.72 6.49 -2.57
N CYS A 76 -9.47 6.48 -2.12
CA CYS A 76 -8.32 6.55 -3.02
C CYS A 76 -8.15 5.30 -3.90
N GLU A 77 -8.79 4.18 -3.54
CA GLU A 77 -8.76 2.98 -4.36
C GLU A 77 -9.58 3.14 -5.65
N TRP A 78 -10.45 4.14 -5.71
CA TRP A 78 -11.38 4.36 -6.83
C TRP A 78 -10.97 5.60 -7.62
N PHE A 79 -10.26 5.38 -8.71
CA PHE A 79 -9.86 6.43 -9.65
C PHE A 79 -10.63 6.28 -10.96
N PRO A 80 -10.75 7.34 -11.77
CA PRO A 80 -11.44 7.26 -13.06
C PRO A 80 -10.81 6.20 -13.97
N GLY A 81 -11.63 5.28 -14.45
CA GLY A 81 -11.19 4.21 -15.33
C GLY A 81 -10.80 2.91 -14.63
N ARG A 82 -10.76 2.87 -13.29
CA ARG A 82 -10.45 1.63 -12.58
C ARG A 82 -11.43 0.50 -12.89
N GLU A 83 -12.70 0.85 -13.09
CA GLU A 83 -13.77 -0.11 -13.39
C GLU A 83 -13.63 -0.76 -14.77
N ASN A 84 -12.82 -0.19 -15.65
CA ASN A 84 -12.57 -0.77 -16.96
C ASN A 84 -11.86 -2.11 -16.81
N LYS A 85 -12.29 -3.11 -17.55
CA LYS A 85 -11.80 -4.49 -17.42
C LYS A 85 -10.27 -4.59 -17.54
N GLU A 86 -9.68 -3.84 -18.45
CA GLU A 86 -8.23 -3.85 -18.70
C GLU A 86 -7.42 -3.20 -17.58
N ASN A 87 -8.07 -2.38 -16.74
CA ASN A 87 -7.39 -1.65 -15.65
C ASN A 87 -7.67 -2.23 -14.28
N PHE A 88 -8.67 -3.09 -14.17
CA PHE A 88 -9.15 -3.52 -12.86
C PHE A 88 -8.17 -4.48 -12.17
N VAL A 89 -7.84 -4.16 -10.93
CA VAL A 89 -7.18 -5.07 -9.99
C VAL A 89 -7.92 -5.00 -8.66
N ASN A 90 -7.99 -6.12 -7.95
CA ASN A 90 -8.47 -6.13 -6.58
C ASN A 90 -7.42 -5.48 -5.68
N SER A 91 -7.89 -4.82 -4.63
CA SER A 91 -6.99 -4.16 -3.69
C SER A 91 -7.53 -4.25 -2.28
N ASP A 92 -6.62 -4.26 -1.32
CA ASP A 92 -6.92 -4.16 0.11
C ASP A 92 -6.02 -3.11 0.74
N VAL A 93 -6.62 -2.22 1.52
CA VAL A 93 -5.90 -1.15 2.21
C VAL A 93 -6.12 -1.27 3.70
N PHE A 94 -5.04 -1.16 4.45
CA PHE A 94 -5.03 -1.24 5.90
C PHE A 94 -4.33 -0.02 6.48
N VAL A 95 -4.67 0.33 7.72
CA VAL A 95 -4.05 1.44 8.44
C VAL A 95 -3.64 0.94 9.81
N ASN A 96 -2.39 1.20 10.18
CA ASN A 96 -1.90 0.95 11.54
C ASN A 96 -1.30 2.22 12.12
N ASP A 97 -1.57 2.49 13.39
CA ASP A 97 -0.82 3.48 14.13
C ASP A 97 0.64 3.01 14.25
N ARG A 98 1.58 3.94 14.24
CA ARG A 98 3.03 3.63 14.27
C ARG A 98 3.40 2.78 15.49
N LYS A 99 2.90 3.15 16.66
CA LYS A 99 3.22 2.40 17.89
C LYS A 99 2.70 0.97 17.84
N PHE A 100 1.50 0.79 17.32
CA PHE A 100 0.91 -0.55 17.17
C PHE A 100 1.71 -1.39 16.19
N PHE A 101 2.05 -0.83 15.03
CA PHE A 101 2.83 -1.54 14.03
C PHE A 101 4.19 -1.97 14.58
N ASP A 102 4.91 -1.04 15.21
CA ASP A 102 6.26 -1.32 15.73
C ASP A 102 6.24 -2.37 16.84
N LYS A 103 5.19 -2.39 17.67
CA LYS A 103 5.02 -3.41 18.70
C LYS A 103 4.70 -4.77 18.08
N GLN A 104 3.73 -4.83 17.19
CA GLN A 104 3.24 -6.09 16.62
C GLN A 104 4.25 -6.75 15.68
N LYS A 105 5.08 -5.98 15.00
CA LYS A 105 6.08 -6.57 14.10
C LYS A 105 7.15 -7.37 14.83
N GLN A 106 7.29 -7.19 16.15
CA GLN A 106 8.17 -7.99 16.98
C GLN A 106 7.60 -9.39 17.27
N VAL A 107 6.32 -9.59 17.04
CA VAL A 107 5.66 -10.88 17.29
C VAL A 107 5.81 -11.76 16.06
N VAL A 108 6.68 -12.75 16.13
CA VAL A 108 6.97 -13.68 15.03
C VAL A 108 5.68 -14.34 14.52
N GLY A 109 5.42 -14.24 13.22
CA GLY A 109 4.24 -14.81 12.58
C GLY A 109 3.01 -13.92 12.58
N SER A 110 3.05 -12.74 13.24
CA SER A 110 1.95 -11.78 13.16
C SER A 110 1.83 -11.21 11.74
N PHE A 111 0.67 -10.56 11.47
CA PHE A 111 0.47 -9.86 10.21
C PHE A 111 1.57 -8.80 10.00
N GLN A 112 1.84 -7.99 11.02
CA GLN A 112 2.83 -6.92 10.94
C GLN A 112 4.26 -7.45 10.77
N TRP A 113 4.57 -8.59 11.40
CA TRP A 113 5.85 -9.25 11.23
C TRP A 113 6.07 -9.67 9.76
N ARG A 114 5.04 -10.27 9.15
CA ARG A 114 5.12 -10.68 7.74
C ARG A 114 5.22 -9.49 6.80
N VAL A 115 4.47 -8.43 7.07
CA VAL A 115 4.52 -7.20 6.29
C VAL A 115 5.91 -6.56 6.37
N ASP A 116 6.48 -6.50 7.57
CA ASP A 116 7.84 -5.96 7.76
C ASP A 116 8.89 -6.79 7.04
N ARG A 117 8.75 -8.12 7.08
CA ARG A 117 9.70 -9.03 6.45
C ARG A 117 9.68 -8.94 4.91
N ASP A 118 8.49 -8.95 4.31
CA ASP A 118 8.32 -9.08 2.86
C ASP A 118 7.93 -7.77 2.18
N GLY A 119 7.55 -6.77 2.94
CA GLY A 119 7.00 -5.53 2.41
C GLY A 119 8.01 -4.62 1.75
N VAL A 120 7.47 -3.74 0.91
CA VAL A 120 8.24 -2.72 0.19
C VAL A 120 7.61 -1.37 0.50
N ASN A 121 8.41 -0.40 0.97
CA ASN A 121 7.89 0.93 1.27
C ASN A 121 7.81 1.75 -0.01
N LEU A 122 6.60 2.22 -0.31
CA LEU A 122 6.31 3.01 -1.50
C LEU A 122 6.55 4.51 -1.29
N ILE A 123 6.97 4.94 -0.09
CA ILE A 123 7.11 6.36 0.24
C ILE A 123 8.07 7.09 -0.71
N GLY A 124 9.07 6.39 -1.25
CA GLY A 124 10.01 6.95 -2.21
C GLY A 124 9.42 7.32 -3.56
N LEU A 125 8.18 6.88 -3.83
CA LEU A 125 7.46 7.23 -5.07
C LEU A 125 6.71 8.56 -4.97
N LEU A 126 6.62 9.12 -3.78
CA LEU A 126 5.85 10.33 -3.51
C LEU A 126 6.63 11.61 -3.76
#